data_8b91310b1a6cfe76dabc4fd45b3ab287
#
_entry.id   8b91310b1a6cfe76dabc4fd45b3ab287
#
_cell.length_a   1.000
_cell.length_b   1.000
_cell.length_c   1.000
_cell.angle_alpha   90.00
_cell.angle_beta   90.00
_cell.angle_gamma   90.00
#
_symmetry.space_group_name_H-M   'P 1'
#
loop_
_entity.id
_entity.type
_entity.pdbx_description
1 polymer ?
#
loop_
_entity_poly.entity_id
_entity_poly.type
_entity_poly.pdbx_seq_one_letter_code
_entity_poly.pdbx_strand_id
1 'polypeptide(L)'
;LGDVYKRQTESFTSEGHWDIVKPRLRAGDICLYQFGHNDQKLAHLQAYGGYTDRLRTYIKEARTAGAVPVLVTPLARNSWKDAAHYNDFLADFANAVLTLGKAENVMVLDLHTWAMALMQQDGLETAKRWFYPGDYTHTNDFGAYKMAGFVAHALGDALGLMVTDAPEWTPTPPFVPLEAPADCAIPAPEGDPFADYDATRPNDTLTRAEALELAIKALKLFPINVYNDLYSDIVGHETYAGTIQC
;
A
#
# COMPACT_ATOMS: atom_id res chain seq x y z
N LEU A 1 -0.85 5.64 -8.94
CA LEU A 1 -0.23 4.32 -8.81
C LEU A 1 0.33 4.21 -7.40
N GLY A 2 -0.34 3.46 -6.54
CA GLY A 2 0.14 3.16 -5.20
C GLY A 2 0.86 1.82 -5.22
N ASP A 3 2.13 1.81 -4.86
CA ASP A 3 2.82 0.57 -4.55
C ASP A 3 2.64 0.31 -3.04
N VAL A 4 1.86 -0.69 -2.71
CA VAL A 4 1.28 -0.84 -1.36
C VAL A 4 2.10 -1.78 -0.48
N TYR A 5 3.15 -2.46 -1.01
CA TYR A 5 3.68 -3.61 -0.29
C TYR A 5 5.08 -3.39 0.29
N LYS A 6 5.21 -3.56 1.62
CA LYS A 6 6.45 -3.53 2.42
C LYS A 6 7.41 -2.37 2.12
N ARG A 7 6.90 -1.25 1.57
CA ARG A 7 7.74 -0.12 1.24
C ARG A 7 8.03 0.70 2.50
N GLN A 8 9.30 0.87 2.77
CA GLN A 8 9.80 1.87 3.68
C GLN A 8 10.19 3.12 2.88
N THR A 9 10.39 4.23 3.57
CA THR A 9 10.93 5.44 2.95
C THR A 9 12.24 5.18 2.20
N GLU A 10 13.05 4.25 2.67
CA GLU A 10 14.31 3.88 2.05
C GLU A 10 14.14 2.95 0.85
N SER A 11 13.37 1.86 0.99
CA SER A 11 13.24 0.85 -0.05
C SER A 11 12.57 1.40 -1.31
N PHE A 12 11.65 2.35 -1.17
CA PHE A 12 11.01 3.00 -2.30
C PHE A 12 12.01 3.71 -3.22
N THR A 13 13.12 4.21 -2.66
CA THR A 13 14.23 4.78 -3.44
C THR A 13 15.23 3.70 -3.85
N SER A 14 15.70 2.87 -2.92
CA SER A 14 16.79 1.91 -3.20
C SER A 14 16.40 0.80 -4.18
N GLU A 15 15.10 0.52 -4.32
CA GLU A 15 14.57 -0.42 -5.29
C GLU A 15 14.15 0.26 -6.63
N GLY A 16 14.49 1.53 -6.81
CA GLY A 16 14.30 2.27 -8.07
C GLY A 16 12.88 2.77 -8.33
N HIS A 17 11.91 2.59 -7.39
CA HIS A 17 10.53 3.05 -7.62
C HIS A 17 10.43 4.57 -7.70
N TRP A 18 11.18 5.26 -6.85
CA TRP A 18 11.24 6.73 -6.88
C TRP A 18 11.86 7.24 -8.18
N ASP A 19 12.84 6.53 -8.74
CA ASP A 19 13.48 6.90 -10.01
C ASP A 19 12.52 6.80 -11.20
N ILE A 20 11.44 6.02 -11.06
CA ILE A 20 10.36 5.94 -12.05
C ILE A 20 9.40 7.13 -11.90
N VAL A 21 9.07 7.53 -10.67
CA VAL A 21 8.09 8.59 -10.38
C VAL A 21 8.69 9.97 -10.57
N LYS A 22 9.86 10.21 -9.99
CA LYS A 22 10.51 11.53 -9.94
C LYS A 22 10.64 12.23 -11.30
N PRO A 23 11.09 11.58 -12.39
CA PRO A 23 11.19 12.22 -13.70
C PRO A 23 9.83 12.60 -14.33
N ARG A 24 8.74 12.06 -13.79
CA ARG A 24 7.39 12.32 -14.29
C ARG A 24 6.68 13.46 -13.56
N LEU A 25 7.26 13.93 -12.46
CA LEU A 25 6.70 15.05 -11.69
C LEU A 25 6.74 16.33 -12.54
N ARG A 26 5.64 17.08 -12.46
CA ARG A 26 5.46 18.36 -13.15
C ARG A 26 5.08 19.45 -12.16
N ALA A 27 5.29 20.67 -12.54
CA ALA A 27 4.85 21.81 -11.75
C ALA A 27 3.32 21.78 -11.56
N GLY A 28 2.90 21.91 -10.31
CA GLY A 28 1.49 21.84 -9.90
C GLY A 28 0.99 20.44 -9.55
N ASP A 29 1.76 19.38 -9.78
CA ASP A 29 1.40 18.05 -9.28
C ASP A 29 1.36 18.04 -7.75
N ILE A 30 0.43 17.26 -7.18
CA ILE A 30 0.32 17.05 -5.74
C ILE A 30 0.90 15.66 -5.41
N CYS A 31 1.91 15.64 -4.55
CA CYS A 31 2.58 14.41 -4.14
C CYS A 31 2.22 14.06 -2.69
N LEU A 32 1.40 13.02 -2.49
CA LEU A 32 1.08 12.52 -1.17
C LEU A 32 2.09 11.46 -0.75
N TYR A 33 2.73 11.67 0.40
CA TYR A 33 3.71 10.73 0.97
C TYR A 33 3.17 10.14 2.26
N GLN A 34 2.91 8.84 2.26
CA GLN A 34 2.52 8.07 3.43
C GLN A 34 3.44 6.86 3.58
N PHE A 35 4.20 6.82 4.67
CA PHE A 35 5.10 5.75 5.05
C PHE A 35 5.02 5.54 6.57
N GLY A 36 5.78 4.61 7.12
CA GLY A 36 5.91 4.42 8.57
C GLY A 36 5.65 3.00 9.04
N HIS A 37 4.69 2.28 8.43
CA HIS A 37 4.29 0.94 8.87
C HIS A 37 5.43 -0.08 8.86
N ASN A 38 6.34 0.03 7.92
CA ASN A 38 7.49 -0.85 7.80
C ASN A 38 8.79 -0.20 8.24
N ASP A 39 8.87 1.14 8.20
CA ASP A 39 10.03 1.89 8.70
C ASP A 39 10.27 1.60 10.18
N GLN A 40 9.22 1.50 10.99
CA GLN A 40 9.29 1.19 12.43
C GLN A 40 9.99 -0.15 12.74
N LYS A 41 10.07 -1.05 11.76
CA LYS A 41 10.72 -2.36 11.93
C LYS A 41 12.23 -2.29 11.77
N LEU A 42 12.76 -1.16 11.29
CA LEU A 42 14.17 -0.97 10.97
C LEU A 42 14.81 0.03 11.95
N ALA A 43 15.77 -0.42 12.71
CA ALA A 43 16.41 0.37 13.75
C ALA A 43 17.07 1.67 13.23
N HIS A 44 17.50 1.71 11.98
CA HIS A 44 18.10 2.90 11.36
C HIS A 44 17.06 3.88 10.80
N LEU A 45 15.79 3.49 10.68
CA LEU A 45 14.69 4.35 10.24
C LEU A 45 13.85 4.83 11.43
N GLN A 46 14.51 5.31 12.47
CA GLN A 46 13.84 5.86 13.63
C GLN A 46 12.99 7.08 13.25
N ALA A 47 11.86 7.25 13.94
CA ALA A 47 10.85 8.27 13.65
C ALA A 47 11.44 9.69 13.50
N TYR A 48 12.26 10.12 14.46
CA TYR A 48 12.92 11.44 14.47
C TYR A 48 14.35 11.41 13.92
N GLY A 49 14.66 10.47 13.05
CA GLY A 49 15.97 10.28 12.44
C GLY A 49 15.84 9.85 10.99
N GLY A 50 16.33 8.65 10.65
CA GLY A 50 16.38 8.16 9.27
C GLY A 50 15.06 8.24 8.51
N TYR A 51 13.93 8.00 9.18
CA TYR A 51 12.61 8.14 8.58
C TYR A 51 12.30 9.57 8.12
N THR A 52 12.43 10.56 9.03
CA THR A 52 12.18 11.97 8.68
C THR A 52 13.21 12.53 7.71
N ASP A 53 14.45 12.05 7.74
CA ASP A 53 15.48 12.49 6.79
C ASP A 53 15.15 12.03 5.35
N ARG A 54 14.61 10.82 5.20
CA ARG A 54 14.11 10.33 3.91
C ARG A 54 12.92 11.17 3.42
N LEU A 55 11.96 11.47 4.29
CA LEU A 55 10.83 12.32 3.93
C LEU A 55 11.27 13.72 3.50
N ARG A 56 12.28 14.33 4.16
CA ARG A 56 12.87 15.60 3.72
C ARG A 56 13.41 15.51 2.30
N THR A 57 14.03 14.40 1.95
CA THR A 57 14.53 14.18 0.60
C THR A 57 13.39 14.21 -0.42
N TYR A 58 12.30 13.49 -0.18
CA TYR A 58 11.13 13.52 -1.06
C TYR A 58 10.50 14.90 -1.17
N ILE A 59 10.36 15.62 -0.04
CA ILE A 59 9.85 17.00 -0.03
C ILE A 59 10.70 17.90 -0.91
N LYS A 60 12.02 17.85 -0.74
CA LYS A 60 12.97 18.66 -1.51
C LYS A 60 12.89 18.34 -3.01
N GLU A 61 12.83 17.09 -3.36
CA GLU A 61 12.82 16.63 -4.76
C GLU A 61 11.50 16.99 -5.44
N ALA A 62 10.35 16.83 -4.75
CA ALA A 62 9.05 17.29 -5.26
C ALA A 62 9.06 18.80 -5.52
N ARG A 63 9.54 19.60 -4.57
CA ARG A 63 9.65 21.06 -4.73
C ARG A 63 10.57 21.45 -5.88
N THR A 64 11.65 20.71 -6.08
CA THR A 64 12.59 20.96 -7.20
C THR A 64 11.90 20.75 -8.55
N ALA A 65 10.95 19.83 -8.64
CA ALA A 65 10.12 19.58 -9.83
C ALA A 65 8.95 20.58 -9.95
N GLY A 66 8.76 21.49 -8.98
CA GLY A 66 7.61 22.40 -8.92
C GLY A 66 6.32 21.74 -8.42
N ALA A 67 6.42 20.52 -7.93
CA ALA A 67 5.29 19.79 -7.34
C ALA A 67 5.05 20.21 -5.88
N VAL A 68 3.84 20.01 -5.40
CA VAL A 68 3.39 20.33 -4.04
C VAL A 68 3.48 19.07 -3.19
N PRO A 69 4.45 18.95 -2.27
CA PRO A 69 4.50 17.83 -1.34
C PRO A 69 3.42 17.95 -0.27
N VAL A 70 2.76 16.84 0.02
CA VAL A 70 1.79 16.69 1.10
C VAL A 70 2.17 15.44 1.89
N LEU A 71 2.35 15.58 3.20
CA LEU A 71 2.60 14.44 4.07
C LEU A 71 1.27 13.90 4.58
N VAL A 72 1.18 12.58 4.68
CA VAL A 72 0.06 11.89 5.32
C VAL A 72 0.63 11.06 6.46
N THR A 73 0.11 11.24 7.67
CA THR A 73 0.55 10.42 8.80
C THR A 73 0.20 8.95 8.55
N PRO A 74 1.02 7.99 9.02
CA PRO A 74 0.75 6.57 8.82
C PRO A 74 -0.61 6.19 9.40
N LEU A 75 -1.40 5.42 8.65
CA LEU A 75 -2.70 4.94 9.12
C LEU A 75 -2.55 4.19 10.45
N ALA A 76 -3.37 4.51 11.43
CA ALA A 76 -3.41 3.79 12.69
C ALA A 76 -3.85 2.34 12.47
N ARG A 77 -3.24 1.39 13.16
CA ARG A 77 -3.60 -0.04 13.09
C ARG A 77 -4.75 -0.34 14.03
N ASN A 78 -5.62 -1.27 13.68
CA ASN A 78 -6.64 -1.77 14.61
C ASN A 78 -6.01 -2.70 15.66
N SER A 79 -5.15 -2.15 16.50
CA SER A 79 -4.41 -2.89 17.51
C SER A 79 -4.80 -2.47 18.92
N TRP A 80 -5.05 -3.45 19.76
CA TRP A 80 -5.54 -3.27 21.11
C TRP A 80 -4.77 -4.18 22.07
N LYS A 81 -4.53 -3.70 23.29
CA LYS A 81 -3.99 -4.51 24.39
C LYS A 81 -5.08 -5.39 25.01
N ASP A 82 -6.28 -4.85 25.08
CA ASP A 82 -7.52 -5.51 25.49
C ASP A 82 -8.71 -4.72 24.94
N ALA A 83 -9.93 -5.15 25.18
CA ALA A 83 -11.14 -4.55 24.60
C ALA A 83 -11.33 -3.05 24.89
N ALA A 84 -10.67 -2.51 25.93
CA ALA A 84 -10.80 -1.12 26.35
C ALA A 84 -9.56 -0.27 26.06
N HIS A 85 -8.40 -0.89 25.79
CA HIS A 85 -7.14 -0.18 25.69
C HIS A 85 -6.53 -0.34 24.30
N TYR A 86 -6.63 0.72 23.52
CA TYR A 86 -5.97 0.83 22.24
C TYR A 86 -4.44 0.79 22.38
N ASN A 87 -3.76 0.18 21.41
CA ASN A 87 -2.32 0.04 21.40
C ASN A 87 -1.73 0.72 20.15
N ASP A 88 -1.22 1.92 20.33
CA ASP A 88 -0.68 2.73 19.26
C ASP A 88 0.81 2.42 18.99
N PHE A 89 1.07 1.61 17.99
CA PHE A 89 2.44 1.30 17.56
C PHE A 89 3.10 2.39 16.72
N LEU A 90 2.31 3.33 16.18
CA LEU A 90 2.79 4.29 15.19
C LEU A 90 2.81 5.71 15.69
N ALA A 91 2.50 5.93 16.99
CA ALA A 91 2.44 7.25 17.61
C ALA A 91 3.69 8.10 17.31
N ASP A 92 4.88 7.55 17.49
CA ASP A 92 6.13 8.29 17.28
C ASP A 92 6.31 8.67 15.80
N PHE A 93 5.94 7.78 14.88
CA PHE A 93 6.02 8.04 13.44
C PHE A 93 4.99 9.08 12.99
N ALA A 94 3.77 9.03 13.50
CA ALA A 94 2.75 10.04 13.24
C ALA A 94 3.19 11.42 13.77
N ASN A 95 3.65 11.49 15.01
CA ASN A 95 4.14 12.71 15.63
C ASN A 95 5.37 13.29 14.91
N ALA A 96 6.26 12.43 14.42
CA ALA A 96 7.42 12.85 13.64
C ALA A 96 7.01 13.49 12.32
N VAL A 97 5.99 12.95 11.62
CA VAL A 97 5.43 13.55 10.41
C VAL A 97 4.82 14.91 10.69
N LEU A 98 4.01 15.04 11.77
CA LEU A 98 3.43 16.33 12.18
C LEU A 98 4.51 17.38 12.49
N THR A 99 5.56 16.96 13.19
CA THR A 99 6.70 17.81 13.54
C THR A 99 7.47 18.23 12.28
N LEU A 100 7.72 17.29 11.38
CA LEU A 100 8.41 17.55 10.12
C LEU A 100 7.60 18.52 9.25
N GLY A 101 6.29 18.31 9.13
CA GLY A 101 5.42 19.21 8.36
C GLY A 101 5.50 20.65 8.83
N LYS A 102 5.52 20.88 10.14
CA LYS A 102 5.73 22.21 10.72
C LYS A 102 7.12 22.76 10.40
N ALA A 103 8.17 21.96 10.58
CA ALA A 103 9.55 22.37 10.36
C ALA A 103 9.84 22.72 8.90
N GLU A 104 9.28 21.97 7.96
CA GLU A 104 9.48 22.12 6.52
C GLU A 104 8.40 23.02 5.86
N ASN A 105 7.44 23.53 6.62
CA ASN A 105 6.27 24.24 6.08
C ASN A 105 5.58 23.43 4.96
N VAL A 106 5.25 22.19 5.27
CA VAL A 106 4.55 21.25 4.38
C VAL A 106 3.21 20.90 4.97
N MET A 107 2.18 20.85 4.13
CA MET A 107 0.87 20.37 4.50
C MET A 107 0.92 18.95 5.04
N VAL A 108 0.21 18.69 6.12
CA VAL A 108 0.07 17.33 6.70
C VAL A 108 -1.40 16.99 6.84
N LEU A 109 -1.77 15.83 6.31
CA LEU A 109 -3.07 15.21 6.56
C LEU A 109 -2.91 14.21 7.71
N ASP A 110 -3.54 14.49 8.86
CA ASP A 110 -3.42 13.66 10.05
C ASP A 110 -4.41 12.48 10.04
N LEU A 111 -4.19 11.57 9.10
CA LEU A 111 -4.97 10.34 8.96
C LEU A 111 -4.87 9.45 10.21
N HIS A 112 -3.69 9.44 10.86
CA HIS A 112 -3.45 8.63 12.05
C HIS A 112 -4.41 8.96 13.18
N THR A 113 -4.42 10.22 13.60
CA THR A 113 -5.27 10.67 14.72
C THR A 113 -6.75 10.49 14.41
N TRP A 114 -7.15 10.81 13.17
CA TRP A 114 -8.54 10.63 12.76
C TRP A 114 -8.96 9.15 12.78
N ALA A 115 -8.17 8.27 12.17
CA ALA A 115 -8.48 6.84 12.12
C ALA A 115 -8.46 6.19 13.50
N MET A 116 -7.49 6.57 14.36
CA MET A 116 -7.43 6.11 15.75
C MET A 116 -8.67 6.52 16.54
N ALA A 117 -9.09 7.78 16.44
CA ALA A 117 -10.27 8.27 17.15
C ALA A 117 -11.54 7.52 16.69
N LEU A 118 -11.68 7.29 15.40
CA LEU A 118 -12.81 6.55 14.84
C LEU A 118 -12.81 5.08 15.28
N MET A 119 -11.65 4.42 15.28
CA MET A 119 -11.54 3.04 15.78
C MET A 119 -11.85 2.94 17.29
N GLN A 120 -11.42 3.92 18.08
CA GLN A 120 -11.73 3.97 19.51
C GLN A 120 -13.23 4.23 19.76
N GLN A 121 -13.86 5.06 18.94
CA GLN A 121 -15.31 5.30 19.01
C GLN A 121 -16.10 4.04 18.67
N ASP A 122 -15.71 3.33 17.61
CA ASP A 122 -16.40 2.13 17.13
C ASP A 122 -16.09 0.88 17.99
N GLY A 123 -14.96 0.88 18.66
CA GLY A 123 -14.45 -0.26 19.43
C GLY A 123 -13.86 -1.37 18.58
N LEU A 124 -13.13 -2.27 19.25
CA LEU A 124 -12.34 -3.34 18.63
C LEU A 124 -13.12 -4.15 17.60
N GLU A 125 -14.30 -4.63 17.96
CA GLU A 125 -15.05 -5.57 17.10
C GLU A 125 -15.64 -4.88 15.87
N THR A 126 -16.12 -3.66 16.01
CA THR A 126 -16.66 -2.90 14.86
C THR A 126 -15.54 -2.46 13.92
N ALA A 127 -14.41 -2.00 14.48
CA ALA A 127 -13.26 -1.57 13.70
C ALA A 127 -12.62 -2.72 12.88
N LYS A 128 -12.74 -3.98 13.30
CA LYS A 128 -12.33 -5.14 12.48
C LYS A 128 -12.95 -5.16 11.08
N ARG A 129 -14.13 -4.59 10.91
CA ARG A 129 -14.84 -4.54 9.63
C ARG A 129 -14.14 -3.69 8.57
N TRP A 130 -13.15 -2.90 8.94
CA TRP A 130 -12.38 -2.04 8.02
C TRP A 130 -11.12 -2.71 7.49
N PHE A 131 -10.79 -3.87 8.05
CA PHE A 131 -9.57 -4.61 7.74
C PHE A 131 -9.89 -5.98 7.15
N TYR A 132 -8.94 -6.58 6.49
CA TYR A 132 -9.08 -7.97 6.06
C TYR A 132 -9.25 -8.89 7.29
N PRO A 133 -9.99 -9.99 7.15
CA PRO A 133 -10.18 -10.94 8.26
C PRO A 133 -8.84 -11.42 8.84
N GLY A 134 -8.68 -11.23 10.15
CA GLY A 134 -7.44 -11.59 10.85
C GLY A 134 -6.29 -10.58 10.73
N ASP A 135 -6.47 -9.54 9.94
CA ASP A 135 -5.50 -8.47 9.78
C ASP A 135 -5.91 -7.25 10.61
N TYR A 136 -4.94 -6.52 11.13
CA TYR A 136 -5.14 -5.29 11.86
C TYR A 136 -4.42 -4.09 11.22
N THR A 137 -3.84 -4.29 10.04
CA THR A 137 -3.02 -3.31 9.33
C THR A 137 -3.56 -2.97 7.94
N HIS A 138 -3.94 -3.99 7.16
CA HIS A 138 -4.37 -3.81 5.77
C HIS A 138 -5.89 -3.65 5.71
N THR A 139 -6.31 -2.50 5.22
CA THR A 139 -7.73 -2.20 5.04
C THR A 139 -8.31 -3.02 3.90
N ASN A 140 -9.54 -3.51 4.10
CA ASN A 140 -10.36 -3.99 3.00
C ASN A 140 -10.93 -2.80 2.19
N ASP A 141 -11.79 -3.07 1.20
CA ASP A 141 -12.42 -2.07 0.35
C ASP A 141 -13.26 -1.05 1.14
N PHE A 142 -14.01 -1.50 2.14
CA PHE A 142 -14.78 -0.62 3.01
C PHE A 142 -13.89 0.30 3.84
N GLY A 143 -12.84 -0.25 4.46
CA GLY A 143 -11.88 0.56 5.19
C GLY A 143 -11.15 1.55 4.29
N ALA A 144 -10.74 1.11 3.09
CA ALA A 144 -10.11 1.99 2.10
C ALA A 144 -11.05 3.14 1.68
N TYR A 145 -12.33 2.88 1.46
CA TYR A 145 -13.32 3.91 1.19
C TYR A 145 -13.42 4.95 2.29
N LYS A 146 -13.47 4.52 3.56
CA LYS A 146 -13.48 5.41 4.73
C LYS A 146 -12.24 6.31 4.79
N MET A 147 -11.05 5.72 4.63
CA MET A 147 -9.78 6.44 4.67
C MET A 147 -9.65 7.41 3.49
N ALA A 148 -10.06 6.99 2.30
CA ALA A 148 -10.05 7.84 1.11
C ALA A 148 -10.97 9.05 1.26
N GLY A 149 -12.14 8.87 1.87
CA GLY A 149 -13.06 9.98 2.18
C GLY A 149 -12.40 11.03 3.06
N PHE A 150 -11.76 10.62 4.16
CA PHE A 150 -11.02 11.55 5.01
C PHE A 150 -9.92 12.29 4.24
N VAL A 151 -9.08 11.57 3.50
CA VAL A 151 -7.96 12.16 2.76
C VAL A 151 -8.48 13.16 1.70
N ALA A 152 -9.55 12.81 0.98
CA ALA A 152 -10.14 13.67 -0.03
C ALA A 152 -10.66 14.98 0.57
N HIS A 153 -11.43 14.92 1.65
CA HIS A 153 -11.96 16.10 2.33
C HIS A 153 -10.84 16.96 2.92
N ALA A 154 -9.92 16.36 3.66
CA ALA A 154 -8.82 17.08 4.29
C ALA A 154 -7.91 17.76 3.25
N LEU A 155 -7.65 17.11 2.11
CA LEU A 155 -6.89 17.69 1.01
C LEU A 155 -7.69 18.79 0.31
N GLY A 156 -8.99 18.58 0.08
CA GLY A 156 -9.89 19.56 -0.50
C GLY A 156 -9.96 20.85 0.32
N ASP A 157 -10.20 20.73 1.61
CA ASP A 157 -10.24 21.85 2.55
C ASP A 157 -8.92 22.64 2.54
N ALA A 158 -7.80 21.91 2.60
CA ALA A 158 -6.48 22.53 2.64
C ALA A 158 -6.07 23.24 1.34
N LEU A 159 -6.57 22.78 0.19
CA LEU A 159 -6.26 23.35 -1.13
C LEU A 159 -7.36 24.26 -1.67
N GLY A 160 -8.47 24.43 -0.94
CA GLY A 160 -9.64 25.18 -1.40
C GLY A 160 -10.35 24.50 -2.57
N LEU A 161 -10.29 23.19 -2.68
CA LEU A 161 -10.95 22.40 -3.71
C LEU A 161 -12.31 21.92 -3.21
N MET A 162 -13.30 21.96 -4.07
CA MET A 162 -14.61 21.38 -3.76
C MET A 162 -14.54 19.87 -3.88
N VAL A 163 -14.79 19.18 -2.76
CA VAL A 163 -14.88 17.72 -2.72
C VAL A 163 -16.38 17.36 -2.68
N THR A 164 -16.80 16.55 -3.62
CA THR A 164 -18.16 15.97 -3.61
C THR A 164 -18.09 14.65 -2.84
N ASP A 165 -19.03 14.47 -1.91
CA ASP A 165 -19.15 13.18 -1.23
C ASP A 165 -19.31 12.06 -2.24
N ALA A 166 -18.51 11.01 -2.07
CA ALA A 166 -18.72 9.81 -2.84
C ALA A 166 -20.12 9.23 -2.52
N PRO A 167 -20.79 8.59 -3.49
CA PRO A 167 -22.05 7.91 -3.22
C PRO A 167 -21.85 6.92 -2.06
N GLU A 168 -22.95 6.63 -1.33
CA GLU A 168 -22.90 5.64 -0.24
C GLU A 168 -22.14 4.40 -0.69
N TRP A 169 -21.23 3.95 0.17
CA TRP A 169 -20.47 2.74 -0.12
C TRP A 169 -21.44 1.56 -0.27
N THR A 170 -21.42 0.98 -1.44
CA THR A 170 -22.06 -0.31 -1.69
C THR A 170 -20.98 -1.37 -1.79
N PRO A 171 -21.21 -2.59 -1.26
CA PRO A 171 -20.28 -3.69 -1.47
C PRO A 171 -19.94 -3.77 -2.95
N THR A 172 -18.66 -3.72 -3.26
CA THR A 172 -18.21 -3.92 -4.63
C THR A 172 -18.73 -5.30 -5.07
N PRO A 173 -19.46 -5.41 -6.19
CA PRO A 173 -19.79 -6.71 -6.74
C PRO A 173 -18.49 -7.50 -6.92
N PRO A 174 -18.53 -8.83 -6.90
CA PRO A 174 -17.34 -9.64 -7.09
C PRO A 174 -16.52 -9.05 -8.23
N PHE A 175 -15.23 -8.89 -8.01
CA PHE A 175 -14.31 -8.22 -8.92
C PHE A 175 -14.55 -8.71 -10.36
N VAL A 176 -15.17 -7.88 -11.14
CA VAL A 176 -15.19 -8.03 -12.58
C VAL A 176 -13.95 -7.28 -13.04
N PRO A 177 -12.94 -7.95 -13.61
CA PRO A 177 -11.80 -7.27 -14.15
C PRO A 177 -12.31 -6.19 -15.11
N LEU A 178 -11.99 -4.94 -14.81
CA LEU A 178 -12.17 -3.88 -15.80
C LEU A 178 -11.34 -4.32 -17.01
N GLU A 179 -11.94 -4.38 -18.18
CA GLU A 179 -11.16 -4.51 -19.40
C GLU A 179 -10.14 -3.38 -19.38
N ALA A 180 -8.86 -3.75 -19.28
CA ALA A 180 -7.80 -2.75 -19.36
C ALA A 180 -7.97 -2.00 -20.68
N PRO A 181 -7.87 -0.65 -20.71
CA PRO A 181 -7.82 0.08 -21.96
C PRO A 181 -6.86 -0.60 -22.93
N ALA A 182 -7.18 -0.64 -24.20
CA ALA A 182 -6.40 -1.38 -25.19
C ALA A 182 -4.91 -0.98 -25.26
N ASP A 183 -4.60 0.25 -24.84
CA ASP A 183 -3.24 0.78 -24.71
C ASP A 183 -2.53 0.36 -23.41
N CYS A 184 -3.28 -0.19 -22.45
CA CYS A 184 -2.76 -0.77 -21.20
C CYS A 184 -2.81 -2.30 -21.20
N ALA A 185 -3.29 -2.92 -22.28
CA ALA A 185 -3.32 -4.36 -22.41
C ALA A 185 -1.88 -4.90 -22.36
N ILE A 186 -1.54 -5.58 -21.29
CA ILE A 186 -0.33 -6.39 -21.26
C ILE A 186 -0.60 -7.52 -22.27
N PRO A 187 0.23 -7.67 -23.33
CA PRO A 187 0.02 -8.73 -24.30
C PRO A 187 -0.05 -10.07 -23.57
N ALA A 188 -1.08 -10.86 -23.84
CA ALA A 188 -1.10 -12.22 -23.33
C ALA A 188 0.20 -12.91 -23.79
N PRO A 189 0.87 -13.69 -22.92
CA PRO A 189 2.06 -14.40 -23.34
C PRO A 189 1.74 -15.20 -24.62
N GLU A 190 2.46 -14.89 -25.69
CA GLU A 190 2.33 -15.63 -26.93
C GLU A 190 2.95 -17.02 -26.73
N GLY A 191 2.23 -18.05 -27.05
CA GLY A 191 2.71 -19.42 -27.02
C GLY A 191 1.80 -20.40 -26.27
N ASP A 192 2.16 -21.65 -26.38
CA ASP A 192 1.55 -22.72 -25.61
C ASP A 192 1.95 -22.58 -24.12
N PRO A 193 0.99 -22.37 -23.19
CA PRO A 193 1.31 -22.27 -21.76
C PRO A 193 1.99 -23.51 -21.18
N PHE A 194 1.93 -24.63 -21.93
CA PHE A 194 2.53 -25.89 -21.56
C PHE A 194 3.79 -26.23 -22.38
N ALA A 195 4.34 -25.28 -23.17
CA ALA A 195 5.52 -25.51 -24.00
C ALA A 195 6.71 -26.08 -23.21
N ASP A 196 6.85 -25.68 -21.95
CA ASP A 196 7.92 -26.16 -21.06
C ASP A 196 7.53 -27.41 -20.28
N TYR A 197 6.31 -27.92 -20.47
CA TYR A 197 5.87 -29.12 -19.78
C TYR A 197 6.42 -30.36 -20.45
N ASP A 198 7.20 -31.15 -19.70
CA ASP A 198 7.76 -32.40 -20.21
C ASP A 198 6.69 -33.52 -20.21
N ALA A 199 5.98 -33.64 -21.33
CA ALA A 199 4.97 -34.66 -21.54
C ALA A 199 5.53 -36.12 -21.53
N THR A 200 6.85 -36.28 -21.51
CA THR A 200 7.49 -37.60 -21.40
C THR A 200 7.49 -38.14 -19.97
N ARG A 201 7.09 -37.29 -19.01
CA ARG A 201 7.02 -37.63 -17.57
C ARG A 201 5.59 -37.61 -17.01
N PRO A 202 4.60 -38.27 -17.62
CA PRO A 202 3.19 -38.11 -17.26
C PRO A 202 2.81 -38.65 -15.86
N ASN A 203 3.70 -39.46 -15.26
CA ASN A 203 3.46 -40.09 -13.94
C ASN A 203 4.32 -39.47 -12.81
N ASP A 204 5.09 -38.43 -13.10
CA ASP A 204 5.88 -37.79 -12.07
C ASP A 204 4.99 -36.93 -11.16
N THR A 205 5.33 -36.92 -9.89
CA THR A 205 4.62 -36.10 -8.89
C THR A 205 5.02 -34.65 -9.08
N LEU A 206 4.07 -33.78 -9.32
CA LEU A 206 4.28 -32.35 -9.30
C LEU A 206 4.37 -31.86 -7.85
N THR A 207 5.27 -30.92 -7.61
CA THR A 207 5.22 -30.14 -6.37
C THR A 207 4.00 -29.22 -6.40
N ARG A 208 3.59 -28.72 -5.22
CA ARG A 208 2.50 -27.73 -5.13
C ARG A 208 2.80 -26.48 -5.95
N ALA A 209 4.05 -26.03 -5.95
CA ALA A 209 4.49 -24.85 -6.71
C ALA A 209 4.37 -25.08 -8.22
N GLU A 210 4.87 -26.21 -8.75
CA GLU A 210 4.74 -26.57 -10.18
C GLU A 210 3.28 -26.68 -10.61
N ALA A 211 2.42 -27.31 -9.79
CA ALA A 211 0.99 -27.42 -10.08
C ALA A 211 0.31 -26.05 -10.16
N LEU A 212 0.65 -25.14 -9.26
CA LEU A 212 0.11 -23.77 -9.27
C LEU A 212 0.62 -22.98 -10.47
N GLU A 213 1.90 -23.08 -10.82
CA GLU A 213 2.45 -22.43 -12.03
C GLU A 213 1.74 -22.88 -13.30
N LEU A 214 1.51 -24.18 -13.44
CA LEU A 214 0.76 -24.74 -14.57
C LEU A 214 -0.69 -24.21 -14.59
N ALA A 215 -1.35 -24.18 -13.43
CA ALA A 215 -2.71 -23.66 -13.34
C ALA A 215 -2.80 -22.17 -13.72
N ILE A 216 -1.86 -21.33 -13.27
CA ILE A 216 -1.81 -19.90 -13.59
C ILE A 216 -1.52 -19.69 -15.07
N LYS A 217 -0.58 -20.46 -15.65
CA LYS A 217 -0.32 -20.43 -17.10
C LYS A 217 -1.56 -20.84 -17.90
N ALA A 218 -2.23 -21.93 -17.49
CA ALA A 218 -3.43 -22.41 -18.19
C ALA A 218 -4.59 -21.41 -18.12
N LEU A 219 -4.75 -20.72 -17.00
CA LEU A 219 -5.77 -19.69 -16.79
C LEU A 219 -5.36 -18.32 -17.38
N LYS A 220 -4.14 -18.21 -17.93
CA LYS A 220 -3.57 -16.96 -18.43
C LYS A 220 -3.55 -15.83 -17.40
N LEU A 221 -3.36 -16.18 -16.14
CA LEU A 221 -3.17 -15.23 -15.05
C LEU A 221 -1.73 -14.74 -15.01
N PHE A 222 -1.53 -13.54 -14.49
CA PHE A 222 -0.19 -12.99 -14.31
C PHE A 222 0.22 -13.14 -12.84
N PRO A 223 1.40 -13.74 -12.57
CA PRO A 223 1.94 -13.75 -11.22
C PRO A 223 2.10 -12.32 -10.69
N ILE A 224 1.65 -12.09 -9.49
CA ILE A 224 1.84 -10.80 -8.82
C ILE A 224 3.22 -10.77 -8.17
N ASN A 225 3.98 -9.71 -8.41
CA ASN A 225 5.27 -9.48 -7.76
C ASN A 225 5.08 -8.80 -6.39
N VAL A 226 4.09 -9.26 -5.63
CA VAL A 226 3.75 -8.72 -4.33
C VAL A 226 3.79 -9.86 -3.32
N TYR A 227 4.70 -9.76 -2.38
CA TYR A 227 4.81 -10.71 -1.28
C TYR A 227 4.08 -10.14 -0.05
N ASN A 228 3.11 -10.87 0.49
CA ASN A 228 2.23 -10.39 1.55
C ASN A 228 2.30 -11.20 2.86
N ASP A 229 3.27 -12.09 3.02
CA ASP A 229 3.43 -12.96 4.18
C ASP A 229 2.19 -13.84 4.50
N LEU A 230 1.33 -14.13 3.53
CA LEU A 230 0.16 -15.00 3.71
C LEU A 230 0.57 -16.43 4.10
N TYR A 231 1.73 -16.85 3.65
CA TYR A 231 2.26 -18.18 3.90
C TYR A 231 3.61 -18.08 4.62
N SER A 232 3.72 -18.71 5.77
CA SER A 232 4.92 -18.63 6.61
C SER A 232 6.14 -19.36 6.04
N ASP A 233 5.90 -20.25 5.08
CA ASP A 233 6.90 -21.06 4.39
C ASP A 233 7.33 -20.49 3.03
N ILE A 234 6.77 -19.33 2.64
CA ILE A 234 7.14 -18.62 1.41
C ILE A 234 7.93 -17.37 1.75
N VAL A 235 9.14 -17.29 1.24
CA VAL A 235 10.04 -16.15 1.43
C VAL A 235 10.10 -15.37 0.12
N GLY A 236 9.59 -14.18 0.06
CA GLY A 236 9.29 -13.38 -1.14
C GLY A 236 10.34 -13.28 -2.28
N HIS A 237 11.50 -13.90 -2.13
CA HIS A 237 12.53 -14.00 -3.18
C HIS A 237 12.54 -15.34 -3.91
N GLU A 238 11.66 -16.26 -3.57
CA GLU A 238 11.54 -17.54 -4.26
C GLU A 238 10.90 -17.33 -5.65
N THR A 239 11.38 -18.10 -6.61
CA THR A 239 10.98 -17.97 -8.03
C THR A 239 9.45 -18.07 -8.23
N TYR A 240 8.78 -18.84 -7.40
CA TYR A 240 7.32 -19.09 -7.47
C TYR A 240 6.50 -18.26 -6.48
N ALA A 241 7.12 -17.39 -5.69
CA ALA A 241 6.40 -16.63 -4.67
C ALA A 241 5.23 -15.82 -5.24
N GLY A 242 5.42 -15.16 -6.39
CA GLY A 242 4.36 -14.43 -7.08
C GLY A 242 3.23 -15.32 -7.58
N THR A 243 3.55 -16.54 -8.01
CA THR A 243 2.57 -17.54 -8.46
C THR A 243 1.67 -18.03 -7.33
N ILE A 244 2.24 -18.27 -6.15
CA ILE A 244 1.48 -18.77 -5.00
C ILE A 244 0.56 -17.69 -4.41
N GLN A 245 0.86 -16.42 -4.65
CA GLN A 245 0.10 -15.29 -4.11
C GLN A 245 -0.95 -14.73 -5.08
N CYS A 246 -1.08 -15.29 -6.27
CA CYS A 246 -2.17 -15.01 -7.18
C CYS A 246 -3.48 -15.60 -6.66
#